data_1019952002e9b72e14ffb53d4e7a4338
#
_entry.id   1019952002e9b72e14ffb53d4e7a4338
#
_cell.length_a   1.000
_cell.length_b   1.000
_cell.length_c   1.000
_cell.angle_alpha   90.00
_cell.angle_beta   90.00
_cell.angle_gamma   90.00
#
_symmetry.space_group_name_H-M   'P 1'
#
loop_
_entity.id
_entity.type
_entity.pdbx_description
1 polymer ?
#
loop_
_entity_poly.entity_id
_entity_poly.type
_entity_poly.pdbx_seq_one_letter_code
_entity_poly.pdbx_strand_id
1 'polypeptide(L)'
;MAYEIVLESTCDLNKEHRAKFGIYPEVIRGFVYVPGKEEFFADPEFGNYSKEEFFKIVKSKAGKVHTAFAPYQEFVRVVEPILKEGKDAIIFTISTGISGTYNGFLNWASVLLEDYPERKIEIIDTLKYSSASGLLAIYAVENRNKGMSFEDNVKWCNENRFRLHEAGPMDDLSFLAKNGRISAGKAFFGGLAGVQPFADFTRDGKNAPLGTLKGDAKTNEVSLQYVLKMAKNIEDQIIVVAHSMREKRAELFKEQLLKAAKPREVIITHVGESCGPNMGPGLCAYFFMGEPISDSRENELKVFSELKGK
;
A
#
# COMPACT_ATOMS: atom_id res chain seq x y z
N MET A 1 -20.08 14.73 13.57
CA MET A 1 -18.89 15.35 14.16
C MET A 1 -17.79 15.39 13.12
N ALA A 2 -16.88 16.36 13.14
CA ALA A 2 -15.76 16.41 12.22
C ALA A 2 -14.74 15.32 12.57
N TYR A 3 -14.13 14.71 11.56
CA TYR A 3 -13.09 13.70 11.76
C TYR A 3 -11.99 13.84 10.71
N GLU A 4 -10.80 13.33 11.02
CA GLU A 4 -9.66 13.34 10.12
C GLU A 4 -9.32 11.95 9.64
N ILE A 5 -8.76 11.87 8.44
CA ILE A 5 -8.23 10.64 7.84
C ILE A 5 -6.72 10.68 7.98
N VAL A 6 -6.17 9.73 8.74
CA VAL A 6 -4.76 9.68 9.12
C VAL A 6 -4.09 8.45 8.51
N LEU A 7 -2.87 8.61 8.05
CA LEU A 7 -2.05 7.52 7.52
C LEU A 7 -0.90 7.17 8.47
N GLU A 8 -0.47 5.92 8.37
CA GLU A 8 0.85 5.54 8.85
C GLU A 8 1.84 5.39 7.67
N SER A 9 3.12 5.34 7.98
CA SER A 9 4.20 5.49 6.98
C SER A 9 4.30 4.39 5.92
N THR A 10 3.54 3.29 6.04
CA THR A 10 3.50 2.25 5.01
C THR A 10 2.52 2.54 3.87
N CYS A 11 1.74 3.63 3.95
CA CYS A 11 0.75 3.98 2.91
C CYS A 11 1.35 4.65 1.67
N ASP A 12 2.63 5.00 1.69
CA ASP A 12 3.43 5.50 0.56
C ASP A 12 2.80 6.69 -0.21
N LEU A 13 2.01 7.52 0.46
CA LEU A 13 1.55 8.81 -0.06
C LEU A 13 2.41 9.93 0.53
N ASN A 14 3.16 10.61 -0.33
CA ASN A 14 4.00 11.73 0.06
C ASN A 14 3.17 12.97 0.46
N LYS A 15 3.84 14.01 0.96
CA LYS A 15 3.21 15.24 1.44
C LYS A 15 2.33 15.91 0.37
N GLU A 16 2.78 15.92 -0.89
CA GLU A 16 2.02 16.49 -1.99
C GLU A 16 0.71 15.74 -2.25
N HIS A 17 0.77 14.40 -2.25
CA HIS A 17 -0.43 13.58 -2.38
C HIS A 17 -1.38 13.78 -1.21
N ARG A 18 -0.87 13.78 0.04
CA ARG A 18 -1.71 14.01 1.22
C ARG A 18 -2.42 15.36 1.16
N ALA A 19 -1.68 16.43 0.81
CA ALA A 19 -2.24 17.77 0.66
C ALA A 19 -3.29 17.83 -0.46
N LYS A 20 -2.98 17.25 -1.62
CA LYS A 20 -3.88 17.20 -2.78
C LYS A 20 -5.22 16.55 -2.46
N PHE A 21 -5.21 15.45 -1.75
CA PHE A 21 -6.41 14.67 -1.45
C PHE A 21 -7.07 15.04 -0.11
N GLY A 22 -6.54 15.99 0.64
CA GLY A 22 -7.12 16.43 1.91
C GLY A 22 -6.99 15.40 3.03
N ILE A 23 -5.96 14.57 2.99
CA ILE A 23 -5.54 13.66 4.06
C ILE A 23 -4.81 14.48 5.12
N TYR A 24 -4.91 14.08 6.39
CA TYR A 24 -4.18 14.73 7.48
C TYR A 24 -2.67 14.81 7.16
N PRO A 25 -2.02 15.97 7.36
CA PRO A 25 -0.67 16.19 6.83
C PRO A 25 0.41 15.34 7.50
N GLU A 26 0.25 15.06 8.81
CA GLU A 26 1.19 14.27 9.57
C GLU A 26 0.95 12.76 9.38
N VAL A 27 2.04 11.98 9.44
CA VAL A 27 2.04 10.52 9.29
C VAL A 27 2.57 9.89 10.57
N ILE A 28 1.95 8.79 11.01
CA ILE A 28 2.44 7.99 12.13
C ILE A 28 3.58 7.11 11.60
N ARG A 29 4.82 7.38 12.05
CA ARG A 29 6.03 6.77 11.48
C ARG A 29 6.51 5.58 12.29
N GLY A 30 6.69 4.46 11.61
CA GLY A 30 7.40 3.31 12.16
C GLY A 30 8.91 3.48 12.14
N PHE A 31 9.63 2.51 12.67
CA PHE A 31 11.10 2.50 12.67
C PHE A 31 11.69 1.70 11.52
N VAL A 32 12.89 2.12 11.08
CA VAL A 32 13.77 1.38 10.19
C VAL A 32 15.08 1.07 10.92
N TYR A 33 15.50 -0.19 10.86
CA TYR A 33 16.74 -0.72 11.44
C TYR A 33 17.69 -1.13 10.34
N VAL A 34 18.79 -0.40 10.21
CA VAL A 34 19.87 -0.71 9.27
C VAL A 34 21.06 -1.24 10.06
N PRO A 35 21.59 -2.45 9.78
CA PRO A 35 22.74 -2.98 10.52
C PRO A 35 23.94 -2.04 10.53
N GLY A 36 24.43 -1.71 11.75
CA GLY A 36 25.55 -0.78 11.97
C GLY A 36 25.20 0.70 11.82
N LYS A 37 23.92 1.05 11.85
CA LYS A 37 23.40 2.42 11.91
C LYS A 37 22.47 2.56 13.10
N GLU A 38 22.26 3.79 13.58
CA GLU A 38 21.17 4.10 14.49
C GLU A 38 19.83 3.87 13.81
N GLU A 39 18.83 3.48 14.60
CA GLU A 39 17.45 3.40 14.13
C GLU A 39 16.90 4.80 13.80
N PHE A 40 16.00 4.86 12.85
CA PHE A 40 15.37 6.12 12.46
C PHE A 40 13.90 5.92 12.12
N PHE A 41 13.12 6.98 12.22
CA PHE A 41 11.74 6.98 11.79
C PHE A 41 11.66 6.95 10.26
N ALA A 42 10.85 6.03 9.73
CA ALA A 42 10.60 5.96 8.30
C ALA A 42 9.92 7.23 7.78
N ASP A 43 10.50 7.82 6.76
CA ASP A 43 9.99 9.04 6.15
C ASP A 43 9.43 8.73 4.75
N PRO A 44 8.13 9.01 4.47
CA PRO A 44 7.57 8.86 3.13
C PRO A 44 8.24 9.73 2.07
N GLU A 45 8.91 10.80 2.48
CA GLU A 45 9.66 11.73 1.64
C GLU A 45 11.15 11.41 1.52
N PHE A 46 11.63 10.30 2.11
CA PHE A 46 13.05 9.94 2.13
C PHE A 46 13.96 10.99 2.80
N GLY A 47 13.53 11.50 3.96
CA GLY A 47 14.28 12.50 4.69
C GLY A 47 15.58 12.02 5.33
N ASN A 48 15.75 10.69 5.48
CA ASN A 48 16.93 10.08 6.10
C ASN A 48 18.03 9.73 5.09
N TYR A 49 17.65 9.36 3.89
CA TYR A 49 18.54 8.98 2.77
C TYR A 49 17.88 9.40 1.45
N SER A 50 18.67 9.61 0.40
CA SER A 50 18.11 9.65 -0.95
C SER A 50 17.52 8.27 -1.31
N LYS A 51 16.55 8.23 -2.23
CA LYS A 51 15.93 6.97 -2.69
C LYS A 51 16.96 5.97 -3.16
N GLU A 52 17.92 6.45 -3.94
CA GLU A 52 19.01 5.66 -4.52
C GLU A 52 19.90 5.06 -3.43
N GLU A 53 20.30 5.86 -2.43
CA GLU A 53 21.11 5.39 -1.31
C GLU A 53 20.36 4.38 -0.46
N PHE A 54 19.10 4.67 -0.12
CA PHE A 54 18.27 3.77 0.66
C PHE A 54 18.12 2.41 -0.01
N PHE A 55 17.70 2.36 -1.27
CA PHE A 55 17.53 1.10 -1.99
C PHE A 55 18.86 0.41 -2.31
N LYS A 56 19.98 1.12 -2.42
CA LYS A 56 21.32 0.52 -2.47
C LYS A 56 21.64 -0.21 -1.16
N ILE A 57 21.32 0.39 0.00
CA ILE A 57 21.48 -0.24 1.31
C ILE A 57 20.59 -1.48 1.41
N VAL A 58 19.30 -1.35 1.11
CA VAL A 58 18.33 -2.46 1.12
C VAL A 58 18.82 -3.63 0.26
N LYS A 59 19.30 -3.36 -0.95
CA LYS A 59 19.82 -4.38 -1.87
C LYS A 59 21.10 -5.04 -1.33
N SER A 60 22.03 -4.26 -0.81
CA SER A 60 23.31 -4.77 -0.30
C SER A 60 23.16 -5.59 0.99
N LYS A 61 22.13 -5.31 1.78
CA LYS A 61 21.82 -5.92 3.07
C LYS A 61 20.47 -6.65 3.05
N ALA A 62 20.12 -7.27 1.92
CA ALA A 62 18.83 -7.92 1.72
C ALA A 62 18.50 -8.93 2.85
N GLY A 63 17.32 -8.73 3.49
CA GLY A 63 16.88 -9.53 4.63
C GLY A 63 17.56 -9.18 5.96
N LYS A 64 18.31 -8.09 6.04
CA LYS A 64 18.94 -7.59 7.29
C LYS A 64 18.45 -6.18 7.67
N VAL A 65 17.82 -5.46 6.74
CA VAL A 65 17.13 -4.21 7.06
C VAL A 65 15.72 -4.59 7.51
N HIS A 66 15.34 -4.16 8.70
CA HIS A 66 14.08 -4.50 9.33
C HIS A 66 13.27 -3.23 9.61
N THR A 67 11.98 -3.42 9.81
CA THR A 67 11.06 -2.33 10.19
C THR A 67 10.22 -2.74 11.39
N ALA A 68 9.81 -1.77 12.19
CA ALA A 68 8.84 -1.95 13.26
C ALA A 68 7.75 -0.89 13.14
N PHE A 69 6.55 -1.19 13.64
CA PHE A 69 5.47 -0.22 13.71
C PHE A 69 5.77 0.91 14.72
N ALA A 70 5.03 1.99 14.63
CA ALA A 70 5.23 3.19 15.43
C ALA A 70 5.10 2.93 16.95
N PRO A 71 5.97 3.52 17.79
CA PRO A 71 5.78 3.51 19.23
C PRO A 71 4.61 4.42 19.65
N TYR A 72 4.15 4.24 20.90
CA TYR A 72 3.03 5.02 21.45
C TYR A 72 3.22 6.53 21.33
N GLN A 73 4.41 7.02 21.62
CA GLN A 73 4.74 8.45 21.56
C GLN A 73 4.55 9.05 20.15
N GLU A 74 4.89 8.28 19.12
CA GLU A 74 4.71 8.74 17.74
C GLU A 74 3.22 8.69 17.33
N PHE A 75 2.47 7.71 17.81
CA PHE A 75 1.02 7.66 17.65
C PHE A 75 0.36 8.88 18.30
N VAL A 76 0.69 9.19 19.56
CA VAL A 76 0.17 10.35 20.30
C VAL A 76 0.55 11.65 19.59
N ARG A 77 1.80 11.80 19.13
CA ARG A 77 2.27 13.00 18.42
C ARG A 77 1.35 13.40 17.28
N VAL A 78 0.81 12.43 16.58
CA VAL A 78 -0.04 12.66 15.39
C VAL A 78 -1.51 12.76 15.75
N VAL A 79 -2.00 11.89 16.62
CA VAL A 79 -3.45 11.71 16.87
C VAL A 79 -3.97 12.67 17.94
N GLU A 80 -3.21 12.92 19.00
CA GLU A 80 -3.66 13.75 20.10
C GLU A 80 -4.04 15.20 19.69
N PRO A 81 -3.31 15.88 18.81
CA PRO A 81 -3.72 17.20 18.33
C PRO A 81 -5.12 17.22 17.69
N ILE A 82 -5.46 16.15 16.96
CA ILE A 82 -6.78 15.99 16.33
C ILE A 82 -7.88 15.92 17.39
N LEU A 83 -7.65 15.11 18.43
CA LEU A 83 -8.60 14.95 19.53
C LEU A 83 -8.77 16.24 20.34
N LYS A 84 -7.66 16.99 20.58
CA LYS A 84 -7.66 18.31 21.25
C LYS A 84 -8.46 19.35 20.46
N GLU A 85 -8.50 19.25 19.14
CA GLU A 85 -9.36 20.10 18.29
C GLU A 85 -10.83 19.67 18.31
N GLY A 86 -11.20 18.66 19.10
CA GLY A 86 -12.56 18.15 19.17
C GLY A 86 -12.99 17.29 17.99
N LYS A 87 -12.04 16.79 17.20
CA LYS A 87 -12.27 15.91 16.05
C LYS A 87 -12.00 14.46 16.41
N ASP A 88 -12.61 13.55 15.65
CA ASP A 88 -12.35 12.11 15.70
C ASP A 88 -11.31 11.73 14.64
N ALA A 89 -10.76 10.51 14.68
CA ALA A 89 -9.74 10.05 13.75
C ALA A 89 -10.04 8.66 13.17
N ILE A 90 -9.94 8.50 11.85
CA ILE A 90 -9.90 7.20 11.17
C ILE A 90 -8.47 7.00 10.67
N ILE A 91 -7.80 5.95 11.16
CA ILE A 91 -6.38 5.69 10.92
C ILE A 91 -6.23 4.45 10.06
N PHE A 92 -5.53 4.58 8.94
CA PHE A 92 -5.32 3.49 7.99
C PHE A 92 -3.98 2.82 8.24
N THR A 93 -3.99 1.50 8.41
CA THR A 93 -2.81 0.69 8.66
C THR A 93 -2.58 -0.34 7.57
N ILE A 94 -1.32 -0.76 7.42
CA ILE A 94 -0.95 -1.93 6.64
C ILE A 94 -1.66 -3.18 7.16
N SER A 95 -1.83 -4.17 6.27
CA SER A 95 -2.49 -5.45 6.54
C SER A 95 -1.97 -6.18 7.77
N THR A 96 -2.90 -6.69 8.59
CA THR A 96 -2.60 -7.66 9.66
C THR A 96 -1.99 -8.97 9.14
N GLY A 97 -2.22 -9.31 7.88
CA GLY A 97 -1.63 -10.49 7.24
C GLY A 97 -0.09 -10.45 7.16
N ILE A 98 0.53 -9.26 7.31
CA ILE A 98 1.97 -9.04 7.14
C ILE A 98 2.62 -8.17 8.22
N SER A 99 1.85 -7.52 9.09
CA SER A 99 2.35 -6.63 10.15
C SER A 99 1.49 -6.67 11.41
N GLY A 100 2.11 -6.37 12.55
CA GLY A 100 1.41 -6.17 13.83
C GLY A 100 0.88 -4.74 14.04
N THR A 101 1.04 -3.83 13.06
CA THR A 101 0.69 -2.40 13.21
C THR A 101 -0.75 -2.18 13.65
N TYR A 102 -1.71 -2.82 13.02
CA TYR A 102 -3.13 -2.72 13.36
C TYR A 102 -3.38 -3.04 14.84
N ASN A 103 -2.91 -4.20 15.31
CA ASN A 103 -3.10 -4.61 16.70
C ASN A 103 -2.38 -3.67 17.70
N GLY A 104 -1.18 -3.21 17.33
CA GLY A 104 -0.46 -2.22 18.13
C GLY A 104 -1.24 -0.90 18.25
N PHE A 105 -1.80 -0.42 17.15
CA PHE A 105 -2.56 0.84 17.12
C PHE A 105 -3.92 0.73 17.83
N LEU A 106 -4.57 -0.43 17.84
CA LEU A 106 -5.75 -0.67 18.67
C LEU A 106 -5.42 -0.45 20.17
N ASN A 107 -4.27 -0.98 20.62
CA ASN A 107 -3.83 -0.78 22.01
C ASN A 107 -3.51 0.70 22.26
N TRP A 108 -2.79 1.37 21.36
CA TRP A 108 -2.47 2.80 21.50
C TRP A 108 -3.72 3.69 21.52
N ALA A 109 -4.69 3.39 20.66
CA ALA A 109 -5.96 4.10 20.63
C ALA A 109 -6.74 3.93 21.93
N SER A 110 -6.80 2.71 22.48
CA SER A 110 -7.46 2.43 23.76
C SER A 110 -6.85 3.24 24.90
N VAL A 111 -5.50 3.29 24.98
CA VAL A 111 -4.81 4.06 26.04
C VAL A 111 -5.05 5.55 25.87
N LEU A 112 -4.94 6.09 24.64
CA LEU A 112 -5.14 7.52 24.41
C LEU A 112 -6.58 7.98 24.68
N LEU A 113 -7.57 7.12 24.41
CA LEU A 113 -8.99 7.43 24.65
C LEU A 113 -9.36 7.46 26.16
N GLU A 114 -8.52 6.98 27.06
CA GLU A 114 -8.73 7.18 28.52
C GLU A 114 -8.70 8.68 28.87
N ASP A 115 -7.85 9.46 28.17
CA ASP A 115 -7.76 10.91 28.35
C ASP A 115 -8.80 11.69 27.50
N TYR A 116 -9.40 11.06 26.49
CA TYR A 116 -10.36 11.66 25.55
C TYR A 116 -11.64 10.82 25.39
N PRO A 117 -12.40 10.55 26.47
CA PRO A 117 -13.52 9.59 26.46
C PRO A 117 -14.69 9.97 25.55
N GLU A 118 -14.78 11.24 25.12
CA GLU A 118 -15.82 11.72 24.20
C GLU A 118 -15.41 11.67 22.73
N ARG A 119 -14.18 11.25 22.45
CA ARG A 119 -13.64 11.17 21.09
C ARG A 119 -13.70 9.74 20.58
N LYS A 120 -13.56 9.61 19.26
CA LYS A 120 -13.51 8.31 18.59
C LYS A 120 -12.20 8.19 17.80
N ILE A 121 -11.56 7.06 17.94
CA ILE A 121 -10.45 6.63 17.09
C ILE A 121 -10.84 5.28 16.51
N GLU A 122 -10.86 5.18 15.18
CA GLU A 122 -11.05 3.90 14.51
C GLU A 122 -9.79 3.55 13.72
N ILE A 123 -9.33 2.32 13.88
CA ILE A 123 -8.19 1.79 13.15
C ILE A 123 -8.71 0.90 12.02
N ILE A 124 -8.36 1.20 10.79
CA ILE A 124 -8.73 0.41 9.62
C ILE A 124 -7.58 -0.53 9.25
N ASP A 125 -7.78 -1.83 9.44
CA ASP A 125 -6.96 -2.84 8.77
C ASP A 125 -7.31 -2.83 7.28
N THR A 126 -6.44 -2.26 6.47
CA THR A 126 -6.72 -2.15 5.03
C THR A 126 -6.65 -3.48 4.30
N LEU A 127 -6.04 -4.51 4.88
CA LEU A 127 -5.67 -5.78 4.24
C LEU A 127 -4.81 -5.55 2.97
N LYS A 128 -4.11 -4.42 2.93
CA LYS A 128 -3.28 -3.97 1.81
C LYS A 128 -1.94 -3.45 2.35
N TYR A 129 -1.07 -3.08 1.44
CA TYR A 129 0.21 -2.43 1.73
C TYR A 129 0.46 -1.31 0.73
N SER A 130 1.45 -0.48 1.04
CA SER A 130 1.90 0.59 0.16
C SER A 130 0.75 1.51 -0.25
N SER A 131 0.79 2.07 -1.41
CA SER A 131 -0.21 3.01 -1.89
C SER A 131 -1.60 2.42 -2.13
N ALA A 132 -1.79 1.09 -2.05
CA ALA A 132 -3.13 0.51 -2.04
C ALA A 132 -3.88 0.88 -0.75
N SER A 133 -3.19 0.89 0.40
CA SER A 133 -3.75 1.41 1.66
C SER A 133 -4.05 2.91 1.55
N GLY A 134 -3.13 3.67 0.95
CA GLY A 134 -3.32 5.09 0.67
C GLY A 134 -4.51 5.38 -0.26
N LEU A 135 -4.74 4.53 -1.27
CA LEU A 135 -5.88 4.67 -2.18
C LEU A 135 -7.23 4.51 -1.47
N LEU A 136 -7.34 3.56 -0.53
CA LEU A 136 -8.54 3.41 0.31
C LEU A 136 -8.79 4.68 1.14
N ALA A 137 -7.74 5.25 1.70
CA ALA A 137 -7.82 6.49 2.48
C ALA A 137 -8.24 7.69 1.63
N ILE A 138 -7.78 7.79 0.37
CA ILE A 138 -8.24 8.84 -0.56
C ILE A 138 -9.77 8.76 -0.75
N TYR A 139 -10.32 7.58 -0.97
CA TYR A 139 -11.76 7.42 -1.09
C TYR A 139 -12.51 7.71 0.22
N ALA A 140 -11.92 7.39 1.38
CA ALA A 140 -12.48 7.76 2.67
C ALA A 140 -12.54 9.28 2.86
N VAL A 141 -11.55 10.03 2.39
CA VAL A 141 -11.60 11.50 2.35
C VAL A 141 -12.70 12.00 1.42
N GLU A 142 -12.86 11.42 0.24
CA GLU A 142 -13.93 11.79 -0.66
C GLU A 142 -15.33 11.58 -0.04
N ASN A 143 -15.50 10.47 0.67
CA ASN A 143 -16.72 10.17 1.42
C ASN A 143 -16.99 11.22 2.51
N ARG A 144 -15.97 11.54 3.32
CA ARG A 144 -16.02 12.61 4.32
C ARG A 144 -16.44 13.94 3.70
N ASN A 145 -15.83 14.31 2.59
CA ASN A 145 -16.10 15.58 1.91
C ASN A 145 -17.52 15.63 1.27
N LYS A 146 -18.11 14.47 0.99
CA LYS A 146 -19.53 14.33 0.59
C LYS A 146 -20.50 14.32 1.78
N GLY A 147 -20.00 14.46 3.02
CA GLY A 147 -20.82 14.53 4.23
C GLY A 147 -21.11 13.16 4.87
N MET A 148 -20.42 12.10 4.47
CA MET A 148 -20.58 10.78 5.11
C MET A 148 -20.23 10.84 6.59
N SER A 149 -21.01 10.20 7.45
CA SER A 149 -20.74 10.12 8.88
C SER A 149 -19.45 9.33 9.18
N PHE A 150 -18.91 9.50 10.38
CA PHE A 150 -17.74 8.72 10.83
C PHE A 150 -18.03 7.22 10.76
N GLU A 151 -19.16 6.78 11.32
CA GLU A 151 -19.56 5.37 11.39
C GLU A 151 -19.82 4.78 10.01
N ASP A 152 -20.49 5.52 9.13
CA ASP A 152 -20.77 5.05 7.77
C ASP A 152 -19.47 4.95 6.95
N ASN A 153 -18.52 5.87 7.15
CA ASN A 153 -17.25 5.83 6.45
C ASN A 153 -16.35 4.69 6.94
N VAL A 154 -16.34 4.42 8.25
CA VAL A 154 -15.68 3.22 8.82
C VAL A 154 -16.26 1.95 8.22
N LYS A 155 -17.58 1.84 8.19
CA LYS A 155 -18.27 0.70 7.57
C LYS A 155 -17.90 0.57 6.09
N TRP A 156 -17.95 1.68 5.35
CA TRP A 156 -17.59 1.70 3.94
C TRP A 156 -16.15 1.23 3.70
N CYS A 157 -15.18 1.69 4.50
CA CYS A 157 -13.79 1.26 4.40
C CYS A 157 -13.64 -0.25 4.63
N ASN A 158 -14.29 -0.78 5.67
CA ASN A 158 -14.24 -2.20 6.01
C ASN A 158 -14.86 -3.10 4.94
N GLU A 159 -15.89 -2.64 4.25
CA GLU A 159 -16.54 -3.36 3.14
C GLU A 159 -15.70 -3.27 1.85
N ASN A 160 -15.15 -2.11 1.53
CA ASN A 160 -14.49 -1.84 0.27
C ASN A 160 -13.00 -2.20 0.23
N ARG A 161 -12.33 -2.41 1.36
CA ARG A 161 -10.93 -2.88 1.41
C ARG A 161 -10.70 -4.18 0.63
N PHE A 162 -11.71 -5.02 0.48
CA PHE A 162 -11.63 -6.26 -0.30
C PHE A 162 -11.65 -6.05 -1.81
N ARG A 163 -11.98 -4.84 -2.28
CA ARG A 163 -12.09 -4.49 -3.70
C ARG A 163 -10.81 -3.92 -4.29
N LEU A 164 -9.81 -3.67 -3.46
CA LEU A 164 -8.51 -3.18 -3.90
C LEU A 164 -7.66 -4.32 -4.47
N HIS A 165 -7.19 -4.14 -5.69
CA HIS A 165 -6.35 -5.06 -6.44
C HIS A 165 -4.96 -4.48 -6.71
N GLU A 166 -4.02 -5.38 -6.97
CA GLU A 166 -2.69 -5.08 -7.48
C GLU A 166 -2.51 -5.73 -8.86
N ALA A 167 -1.89 -5.03 -9.80
CA ALA A 167 -1.57 -5.57 -11.11
C ALA A 167 -0.19 -5.12 -11.56
N GLY A 168 0.78 -5.95 -11.39
CA GLY A 168 2.14 -5.62 -11.85
C GLY A 168 3.19 -6.60 -11.39
N PRO A 169 4.40 -6.48 -11.97
CA PRO A 169 5.52 -7.31 -11.59
C PRO A 169 6.28 -6.77 -10.39
N MET A 170 6.92 -7.71 -9.71
CA MET A 170 8.01 -7.47 -8.79
C MET A 170 9.23 -8.23 -9.31
N ASP A 171 10.38 -7.55 -9.47
CA ASP A 171 11.56 -8.19 -10.08
C ASP A 171 12.14 -9.31 -9.20
N ASP A 172 12.05 -9.19 -7.88
CA ASP A 172 12.65 -10.13 -6.94
C ASP A 172 11.80 -10.32 -5.68
N LEU A 173 11.15 -11.48 -5.57
CA LEU A 173 10.39 -11.87 -4.39
C LEU A 173 11.27 -12.27 -3.19
N SER A 174 12.59 -12.36 -3.36
CA SER A 174 13.49 -12.80 -2.29
C SER A 174 13.49 -11.85 -1.09
N PHE A 175 13.19 -10.57 -1.29
CA PHE A 175 13.04 -9.60 -0.22
C PHE A 175 11.85 -9.94 0.69
N LEU A 176 10.68 -10.16 0.10
CA LEU A 176 9.49 -10.61 0.82
C LEU A 176 9.70 -11.95 1.53
N ALA A 177 10.38 -12.88 0.86
CA ALA A 177 10.65 -14.20 1.40
C ALA A 177 11.61 -14.16 2.59
N LYS A 178 12.72 -13.43 2.47
CA LYS A 178 13.71 -13.29 3.55
C LYS A 178 13.12 -12.63 4.79
N ASN A 179 12.17 -11.75 4.62
CA ASN A 179 11.47 -11.06 5.69
C ASN A 179 10.17 -11.78 6.14
N GLY A 180 9.81 -12.93 5.54
CA GLY A 180 8.63 -13.71 5.91
C GLY A 180 7.28 -13.07 5.55
N ARG A 181 7.22 -12.17 4.54
CA ARG A 181 6.01 -11.43 4.13
C ARG A 181 5.38 -11.95 2.84
N ILE A 182 5.70 -13.17 2.44
CA ILE A 182 5.06 -13.85 1.31
C ILE A 182 4.66 -15.27 1.69
N SER A 183 3.48 -15.67 1.28
CA SER A 183 2.95 -17.03 1.49
C SER A 183 3.28 -18.00 0.35
N ALA A 184 3.98 -17.55 -0.70
CA ALA A 184 4.25 -18.36 -1.88
C ALA A 184 5.28 -19.47 -1.61
N GLY A 185 5.02 -20.65 -2.14
CA GLY A 185 5.95 -21.77 -2.08
C GLY A 185 7.29 -21.49 -2.79
N LYS A 186 8.32 -22.23 -2.42
CA LYS A 186 9.71 -22.09 -2.94
C LYS A 186 9.84 -22.04 -4.47
N ALA A 187 8.86 -22.52 -5.21
CA ALA A 187 8.85 -22.55 -6.67
C ALA A 187 8.92 -21.15 -7.34
N PHE A 188 8.53 -20.08 -6.62
CA PHE A 188 8.56 -18.71 -7.14
C PHE A 188 9.89 -17.98 -6.89
N PHE A 189 10.81 -18.57 -6.11
CA PHE A 189 12.07 -17.95 -5.71
C PHE A 189 13.27 -18.30 -6.58
N GLY A 190 13.10 -19.19 -7.56
CA GLY A 190 14.15 -19.54 -8.51
C GLY A 190 14.25 -18.50 -9.62
N GLY A 191 15.12 -17.49 -9.44
CA GLY A 191 15.31 -16.43 -10.42
C GLY A 191 15.85 -16.92 -11.77
N LEU A 192 14.97 -17.31 -12.67
CA LEU A 192 15.31 -17.41 -14.08
C LEU A 192 15.41 -15.99 -14.63
N ALA A 193 16.52 -15.67 -15.28
CA ALA A 193 16.74 -14.35 -15.87
C ALA A 193 15.56 -13.94 -16.78
N GLY A 194 15.01 -12.75 -16.55
CA GLY A 194 13.90 -12.21 -17.33
C GLY A 194 12.51 -12.77 -16.99
N VAL A 195 12.38 -13.59 -15.93
CA VAL A 195 11.08 -14.05 -15.42
C VAL A 195 10.66 -13.15 -14.27
N GLN A 196 9.48 -12.58 -14.38
CA GLN A 196 8.91 -11.66 -13.39
C GLN A 196 7.66 -12.25 -12.75
N PRO A 197 7.64 -12.39 -11.42
CA PRO A 197 6.41 -12.69 -10.68
C PRO A 197 5.36 -11.59 -10.90
N PHE A 198 4.13 -12.01 -11.08
CA PHE A 198 2.96 -11.15 -11.14
C PHE A 198 2.04 -11.53 -9.99
N ALA A 199 1.62 -10.55 -9.21
CA ALA A 199 0.88 -10.79 -7.99
C ALA A 199 -0.41 -9.98 -7.90
N ASP A 200 -1.30 -10.42 -7.02
CA ASP A 200 -2.42 -9.66 -6.47
C ASP A 200 -2.58 -10.03 -5.00
N PHE A 201 -3.40 -9.28 -4.27
CA PHE A 201 -3.67 -9.53 -2.87
C PHE A 201 -4.46 -10.81 -2.65
N THR A 202 -4.28 -11.40 -1.48
CA THR A 202 -5.20 -12.40 -0.96
C THR A 202 -6.30 -11.72 -0.12
N ARG A 203 -7.40 -12.43 0.12
CA ARG A 203 -8.49 -11.89 0.94
C ARG A 203 -8.08 -11.66 2.40
N ASP A 204 -7.10 -12.42 2.90
CA ASP A 204 -6.51 -12.28 4.24
C ASP A 204 -5.34 -11.27 4.30
N GLY A 205 -5.18 -10.46 3.26
CA GLY A 205 -4.26 -9.32 3.26
C GLY A 205 -2.79 -9.68 3.07
N LYS A 206 -2.49 -10.80 2.42
CA LYS A 206 -1.12 -11.15 2.02
C LYS A 206 -0.92 -10.85 0.54
N ASN A 207 0.33 -10.68 0.14
CA ASN A 207 0.72 -10.71 -1.27
C ASN A 207 0.91 -12.17 -1.70
N ALA A 208 0.32 -12.54 -2.82
CA ALA A 208 0.51 -13.87 -3.37
C ALA A 208 0.60 -13.85 -4.89
N PRO A 209 1.63 -14.50 -5.48
CA PRO A 209 1.76 -14.59 -6.92
C PRO A 209 0.55 -15.26 -7.56
N LEU A 210 0.10 -14.71 -8.69
CA LEU A 210 -0.82 -15.35 -9.63
C LEU A 210 -0.06 -16.22 -10.61
N GLY A 211 1.20 -15.89 -10.87
CA GLY A 211 2.09 -16.62 -11.73
C GLY A 211 3.34 -15.84 -12.10
N THR A 212 3.97 -16.25 -13.19
CA THR A 212 5.17 -15.61 -13.71
C THR A 212 5.00 -15.26 -15.18
N LEU A 213 5.61 -14.17 -15.61
CA LEU A 213 5.68 -13.71 -17.01
C LEU A 213 7.14 -13.58 -17.44
N LYS A 214 7.41 -13.64 -18.74
CA LYS A 214 8.77 -13.52 -19.27
C LYS A 214 8.88 -12.27 -20.14
N GLY A 215 9.82 -11.41 -19.80
CA GLY A 215 10.14 -10.19 -20.53
C GLY A 215 9.23 -9.00 -20.21
N ASP A 216 9.80 -7.80 -20.28
CA ASP A 216 9.13 -6.57 -19.88
C ASP A 216 7.91 -6.25 -20.74
N ALA A 217 8.01 -6.43 -22.08
CA ALA A 217 6.92 -6.12 -23.00
C ALA A 217 5.65 -6.92 -22.66
N LYS A 218 5.79 -8.25 -22.52
CA LYS A 218 4.66 -9.13 -22.16
C LYS A 218 4.11 -8.80 -20.79
N THR A 219 4.98 -8.53 -19.81
CA THR A 219 4.56 -8.23 -18.45
C THR A 219 3.83 -6.89 -18.39
N ASN A 220 4.27 -5.87 -19.10
CA ASN A 220 3.59 -4.57 -19.20
C ASN A 220 2.20 -4.71 -19.84
N GLU A 221 2.11 -5.47 -20.94
CA GLU A 221 0.85 -5.77 -21.61
C GLU A 221 -0.14 -6.46 -20.67
N VAL A 222 0.29 -7.54 -20.02
CA VAL A 222 -0.58 -8.30 -19.09
C VAL A 222 -1.00 -7.44 -17.91
N SER A 223 -0.12 -6.59 -17.35
CA SER A 223 -0.46 -5.67 -16.27
C SER A 223 -1.59 -4.73 -16.66
N LEU A 224 -1.49 -4.09 -17.84
CA LEU A 224 -2.53 -3.22 -18.37
C LEU A 224 -3.84 -3.98 -18.60
N GLN A 225 -3.77 -5.12 -19.30
CA GLN A 225 -4.97 -5.92 -19.62
C GLN A 225 -5.66 -6.47 -18.36
N TYR A 226 -4.89 -6.77 -17.31
CA TYR A 226 -5.46 -7.19 -16.03
C TYR A 226 -6.28 -6.07 -15.40
N VAL A 227 -5.75 -4.83 -15.37
CA VAL A 227 -6.50 -3.66 -14.90
C VAL A 227 -7.78 -3.47 -15.71
N LEU A 228 -7.69 -3.48 -17.05
CA LEU A 228 -8.85 -3.26 -17.93
C LEU A 228 -9.94 -4.32 -17.77
N LYS A 229 -9.58 -5.55 -17.38
CA LYS A 229 -10.56 -6.62 -17.13
C LYS A 229 -11.13 -6.62 -15.72
N MET A 230 -10.32 -6.25 -14.73
CA MET A 230 -10.69 -6.37 -13.31
C MET A 230 -11.28 -5.08 -12.74
N ALA A 231 -10.89 -3.90 -13.23
CA ALA A 231 -11.38 -2.62 -12.74
C ALA A 231 -12.87 -2.45 -13.02
N LYS A 232 -13.58 -1.85 -12.06
CA LYS A 232 -15.01 -1.50 -12.18
C LYS A 232 -15.15 0.02 -12.28
N ASN A 233 -15.92 0.49 -13.28
CA ASN A 233 -16.15 1.91 -13.51
C ASN A 233 -14.82 2.69 -13.53
N ILE A 234 -13.91 2.26 -14.39
CA ILE A 234 -12.53 2.74 -14.43
C ILE A 234 -12.45 4.26 -14.65
N GLU A 235 -13.45 4.85 -15.32
CA GLU A 235 -13.60 6.28 -15.59
C GLU A 235 -13.81 7.10 -14.32
N ASP A 236 -14.37 6.51 -13.28
CA ASP A 236 -14.61 7.16 -11.98
C ASP A 236 -13.45 7.00 -11.00
N GLN A 237 -12.42 6.21 -11.37
CA GLN A 237 -11.37 5.85 -10.45
C GLN A 237 -10.16 6.78 -10.47
N ILE A 238 -9.56 6.92 -9.28
CA ILE A 238 -8.14 7.23 -9.14
C ILE A 238 -7.40 5.90 -9.19
N ILE A 239 -6.44 5.78 -10.11
CA ILE A 239 -5.56 4.61 -10.19
C ILE A 239 -4.16 5.03 -9.78
N VAL A 240 -3.56 4.25 -8.90
CA VAL A 240 -2.18 4.47 -8.45
C VAL A 240 -1.23 3.57 -9.23
N VAL A 241 -0.15 4.14 -9.74
CA VAL A 241 1.00 3.38 -10.23
C VAL A 241 2.10 3.50 -9.17
N ALA A 242 2.30 2.44 -8.39
CA ALA A 242 3.36 2.41 -7.40
C ALA A 242 4.62 1.75 -7.95
N HIS A 243 5.79 2.25 -7.58
CA HIS A 243 7.06 1.66 -7.98
C HIS A 243 8.14 1.76 -6.91
N SER A 244 9.13 0.87 -6.99
CA SER A 244 10.39 0.96 -6.26
C SER A 244 11.56 0.95 -7.24
N MET A 245 12.18 2.11 -7.47
CA MET A 245 13.30 2.30 -8.41
C MET A 245 12.98 1.87 -9.86
N ARG A 246 11.75 2.16 -10.34
CA ARG A 246 11.24 1.84 -11.68
C ARG A 246 10.48 3.02 -12.31
N GLU A 247 11.01 4.23 -12.16
CA GLU A 247 10.38 5.48 -12.59
C GLU A 247 9.93 5.45 -14.05
N LYS A 248 10.84 5.05 -14.96
CA LYS A 248 10.54 4.97 -16.39
C LYS A 248 9.43 3.96 -16.70
N ARG A 249 9.36 2.87 -15.95
CA ARG A 249 8.30 1.87 -16.12
C ARG A 249 6.97 2.39 -15.57
N ALA A 250 7.00 3.11 -14.47
CA ALA A 250 5.80 3.73 -13.90
C ALA A 250 5.20 4.78 -14.84
N GLU A 251 6.03 5.61 -15.46
CA GLU A 251 5.56 6.56 -16.48
C GLU A 251 4.96 5.84 -17.70
N LEU A 252 5.62 4.78 -18.17
CA LEU A 252 5.09 3.93 -19.26
C LEU A 252 3.73 3.32 -18.88
N PHE A 253 3.60 2.81 -17.67
CA PHE A 253 2.32 2.27 -17.17
C PHE A 253 1.22 3.32 -17.18
N LYS A 254 1.50 4.52 -16.67
CA LYS A 254 0.57 5.65 -16.70
C LYS A 254 0.16 6.00 -18.13
N GLU A 255 1.12 6.16 -19.04
CA GLU A 255 0.84 6.48 -20.45
C GLU A 255 -0.01 5.40 -21.15
N GLN A 256 0.31 4.13 -20.93
CA GLN A 256 -0.42 3.01 -21.51
C GLN A 256 -1.86 2.97 -21.00
N LEU A 257 -2.06 3.18 -19.71
CA LEU A 257 -3.39 3.21 -19.13
C LEU A 257 -4.22 4.38 -19.65
N LEU A 258 -3.65 5.59 -19.74
CA LEU A 258 -4.35 6.77 -20.26
C LEU A 258 -4.69 6.67 -21.75
N LYS A 259 -3.94 5.88 -22.53
CA LYS A 259 -4.27 5.57 -23.94
C LYS A 259 -5.38 4.53 -24.06
N ALA A 260 -5.43 3.56 -23.15
CA ALA A 260 -6.37 2.43 -23.23
C ALA A 260 -7.70 2.70 -22.51
N ALA A 261 -7.69 3.56 -21.49
CA ALA A 261 -8.85 3.93 -20.70
C ALA A 261 -8.74 5.40 -20.28
N LYS A 262 -9.84 5.94 -19.72
CA LYS A 262 -9.89 7.33 -19.24
C LYS A 262 -10.25 7.36 -17.75
N PRO A 263 -9.37 6.86 -16.87
CA PRO A 263 -9.62 6.98 -15.43
C PRO A 263 -9.70 8.47 -15.05
N ARG A 264 -10.40 8.77 -13.96
CA ARG A 264 -10.53 10.13 -13.44
C ARG A 264 -9.16 10.76 -13.17
N GLU A 265 -8.24 9.95 -12.64
CA GLU A 265 -6.87 10.37 -12.41
C GLU A 265 -5.92 9.15 -12.35
N VAL A 266 -4.65 9.37 -12.73
CA VAL A 266 -3.56 8.41 -12.51
C VAL A 266 -2.44 9.12 -11.77
N ILE A 267 -2.12 8.68 -10.56
CA ILE A 267 -1.00 9.18 -9.77
C ILE A 267 0.14 8.15 -9.75
N ILE A 268 1.38 8.64 -9.68
CA ILE A 268 2.57 7.78 -9.50
C ILE A 268 3.06 7.98 -8.07
N THR A 269 3.35 6.88 -7.38
CA THR A 269 3.89 6.88 -6.02
C THR A 269 5.17 6.06 -5.95
N HIS A 270 6.04 6.40 -5.01
CA HIS A 270 7.25 5.64 -4.74
C HIS A 270 7.09 4.84 -3.45
N VAL A 271 7.51 3.57 -3.45
CA VAL A 271 7.57 2.74 -2.23
C VAL A 271 8.57 3.36 -1.26
N GLY A 272 8.10 3.75 -0.08
CA GLY A 272 8.86 4.48 0.92
C GLY A 272 9.76 3.61 1.81
N GLU A 273 10.36 4.25 2.81
CA GLU A 273 11.31 3.63 3.74
C GLU A 273 10.67 2.52 4.61
N SER A 274 9.35 2.58 4.84
CA SER A 274 8.63 1.56 5.63
C SER A 274 8.42 0.24 4.87
N CYS A 275 7.99 0.30 3.61
CA CYS A 275 7.73 -0.88 2.78
C CYS A 275 8.98 -1.37 2.05
N GLY A 276 9.91 -0.46 1.71
CA GLY A 276 11.09 -0.72 0.90
C GLY A 276 11.96 -1.89 1.34
N PRO A 277 12.28 -2.07 2.64
CA PRO A 277 13.09 -3.20 3.11
C PRO A 277 12.48 -4.56 2.81
N ASN A 278 11.14 -4.65 2.82
CA ASN A 278 10.42 -5.90 2.56
C ASN A 278 10.17 -6.14 1.08
N MET A 279 9.99 -5.08 0.30
CA MET A 279 9.67 -5.18 -1.14
C MET A 279 10.92 -5.17 -2.02
N GLY A 280 12.00 -4.53 -1.56
CA GLY A 280 13.18 -4.31 -2.38
C GLY A 280 12.96 -3.38 -3.57
N PRO A 281 13.99 -3.15 -4.39
CA PRO A 281 13.85 -2.46 -5.66
C PRO A 281 13.23 -3.38 -6.71
N GLY A 282 12.39 -2.83 -7.62
CA GLY A 282 11.91 -3.56 -8.79
C GLY A 282 10.39 -3.79 -8.86
N LEU A 283 9.61 -3.31 -7.87
CA LEU A 283 8.16 -3.25 -8.01
C LEU A 283 7.75 -2.21 -9.05
N CYS A 284 6.76 -2.53 -9.86
CA CYS A 284 5.96 -1.55 -10.59
C CYS A 284 4.55 -2.13 -10.80
N ALA A 285 3.55 -1.57 -10.13
CA ALA A 285 2.20 -2.12 -10.13
C ALA A 285 1.13 -1.03 -10.16
N TYR A 286 -0.01 -1.35 -10.78
CA TYR A 286 -1.24 -0.59 -10.64
C TYR A 286 -1.96 -1.02 -9.36
N PHE A 287 -2.53 -0.06 -8.64
CA PHE A 287 -3.53 -0.29 -7.60
C PHE A 287 -4.85 0.37 -8.00
N PHE A 288 -5.93 -0.38 -7.91
CA PHE A 288 -7.24 0.03 -8.42
C PHE A 288 -8.38 -0.70 -7.71
N MET A 289 -9.63 -0.25 -7.93
CA MET A 289 -10.83 -0.89 -7.38
C MET A 289 -11.46 -1.83 -8.40
N GLY A 290 -11.76 -3.07 -7.97
CA GLY A 290 -12.45 -4.09 -8.77
C GLY A 290 -13.65 -4.70 -8.07
N GLU A 291 -14.03 -5.93 -8.46
CA GLU A 291 -14.90 -6.76 -7.62
C GLU A 291 -14.14 -7.19 -6.36
N PRO A 292 -14.84 -7.58 -5.28
CA PRO A 292 -14.16 -8.13 -4.11
C PRO A 292 -13.26 -9.30 -4.48
N ILE A 293 -12.03 -9.31 -3.97
CA ILE A 293 -11.11 -10.44 -4.14
C ILE A 293 -11.79 -11.72 -3.69
N SER A 294 -11.78 -12.73 -4.56
CA SER A 294 -12.42 -14.05 -4.29
C SER A 294 -11.64 -14.81 -3.21
N ASP A 295 -12.33 -15.63 -2.41
CA ASP A 295 -11.74 -16.30 -1.24
C ASP A 295 -10.52 -17.16 -1.62
N SER A 296 -10.62 -17.94 -2.70
CA SER A 296 -9.54 -18.77 -3.25
C SER A 296 -8.78 -18.10 -4.41
N ARG A 297 -9.08 -16.86 -4.73
CA ARG A 297 -8.54 -16.08 -5.86
C ARG A 297 -8.81 -16.75 -7.23
N GLU A 298 -9.87 -17.49 -7.35
CA GLU A 298 -10.20 -18.20 -8.59
C GLU A 298 -10.46 -17.26 -9.77
N ASN A 299 -11.14 -16.13 -9.53
CA ASN A 299 -11.38 -15.14 -10.57
C ASN A 299 -10.06 -14.46 -11.01
N GLU A 300 -9.22 -14.06 -10.06
CA GLU A 300 -7.92 -13.45 -10.29
C GLU A 300 -6.98 -14.40 -11.06
N LEU A 301 -6.91 -15.66 -10.64
CA LEU A 301 -6.13 -16.71 -11.31
C LEU A 301 -6.64 -17.01 -12.72
N LYS A 302 -7.96 -17.08 -12.91
CA LYS A 302 -8.58 -17.30 -14.22
C LYS A 302 -8.23 -16.16 -15.18
N VAL A 303 -8.44 -14.91 -14.77
CA VAL A 303 -8.14 -13.73 -15.61
C VAL A 303 -6.66 -13.68 -15.95
N PHE A 304 -5.78 -13.91 -14.97
CA PHE A 304 -4.33 -13.95 -15.23
C PHE A 304 -3.95 -15.06 -16.22
N SER A 305 -4.49 -16.26 -16.05
CA SER A 305 -4.21 -17.42 -16.95
C SER A 305 -4.64 -17.15 -18.38
N GLU A 306 -5.81 -16.55 -18.60
CA GLU A 306 -6.30 -16.15 -19.92
C GLU A 306 -5.38 -15.11 -20.59
N LEU A 307 -4.84 -14.16 -19.81
CA LEU A 307 -3.96 -13.12 -20.33
C LEU A 307 -2.54 -13.63 -20.59
N LYS A 308 -2.06 -14.57 -19.79
CA LYS A 308 -0.74 -15.20 -19.97
C LYS A 308 -0.69 -16.05 -21.24
N GLY A 309 -1.79 -16.74 -21.59
CA GLY A 309 -1.88 -17.64 -22.73
C GLY A 309 -2.03 -16.97 -24.09
N LYS A 310 -2.30 -15.68 -24.09
CA LYS A 310 -2.33 -14.83 -25.29
C LYS A 310 -0.94 -14.27 -25.60
#